data_1ba4db99c143b9ae2073f8aedea11570
#
_entry.id   1ba4db99c143b9ae2073f8aedea11570
#
_cell.length_a   1.000
_cell.length_b   1.000
_cell.length_c   1.000
_cell.angle_alpha   90.00
_cell.angle_beta   90.00
_cell.angle_gamma   90.00
#
_symmetry.space_group_name_H-M   'P 1'
#
loop_
_entity.id
_entity.type
_entity.pdbx_description
1 polymer ?
#
loop_
_entity_poly.entity_id
_entity_poly.type
_entity_poly.pdbx_seq_one_letter_code
_entity_poly.pdbx_strand_id
1 'polypeptide(L)'
;MHALMSARPASFDDPTPINDTDGTYLRQAIVWSCTARARGNRPFGAVVVGAGGELLAEAYCNTTETGDCTGHAETNAMRQLSPRVGRDALARATLYSSAEPCVMCAGAIFWSGIGRVVFGIDAVRLRVYRGERAEQRDAELSCRDVFAASPHSIECIGPALIEEASVPHIGFWKA
;
A
#
# COMPACT_ATOMS: atom_id res chain seq x y z
N MET A 1 -1.82 -18.38 29.08
CA MET A 1 -2.18 -19.28 27.95
C MET A 1 -2.46 -18.38 26.76
N HIS A 2 -1.45 -18.18 25.87
CA HIS A 2 -1.65 -17.48 24.62
C HIS A 2 -2.29 -18.47 23.63
N ALA A 3 -3.52 -18.21 23.24
CA ALA A 3 -4.14 -18.93 22.13
C ALA A 3 -3.34 -18.57 20.87
N LEU A 4 -2.65 -19.56 20.30
CA LEU A 4 -2.11 -19.50 18.94
C LEU A 4 -3.30 -19.23 18.01
N MET A 5 -3.36 -18.00 17.47
CA MET A 5 -4.29 -17.71 16.39
C MET A 5 -3.93 -18.64 15.24
N SER A 6 -4.84 -19.57 14.95
CA SER A 6 -4.79 -20.47 13.83
C SER A 6 -4.57 -19.62 12.57
N ALA A 7 -3.47 -19.85 11.86
CA ALA A 7 -3.23 -19.24 10.58
C ALA A 7 -4.43 -19.54 9.66
N ARG A 8 -5.15 -18.50 9.23
CA ARG A 8 -6.18 -18.65 8.20
C ARG A 8 -5.51 -19.24 6.95
N PRO A 9 -6.08 -20.28 6.35
CA PRO A 9 -5.60 -20.72 5.05
C PRO A 9 -5.70 -19.51 4.10
N ALA A 10 -4.66 -19.28 3.32
CA ALA A 10 -4.58 -18.18 2.36
C ALA A 10 -5.67 -18.37 1.29
N SER A 11 -6.84 -17.80 1.52
CA SER A 11 -7.87 -17.65 0.49
C SER A 11 -7.64 -16.29 -0.19
N PHE A 12 -7.64 -16.30 -1.51
CA PHE A 12 -7.63 -15.05 -2.25
C PHE A 12 -8.97 -14.34 -2.04
N ASP A 13 -8.94 -13.10 -1.57
CA ASP A 13 -10.14 -12.27 -1.54
C ASP A 13 -10.59 -11.94 -2.98
N ASP A 14 -11.90 -11.90 -3.22
CA ASP A 14 -12.41 -11.43 -4.49
C ASP A 14 -12.06 -9.94 -4.70
N PRO A 15 -11.92 -9.49 -5.98
CA PRO A 15 -11.69 -8.07 -6.25
C PRO A 15 -12.81 -7.22 -5.64
N THR A 16 -12.42 -6.21 -4.87
CA THR A 16 -13.37 -5.25 -4.31
C THR A 16 -13.83 -4.29 -5.39
N PRO A 17 -15.14 -4.11 -5.63
CA PRO A 17 -15.64 -3.09 -6.54
C PRO A 17 -15.24 -1.70 -6.07
N ILE A 18 -14.77 -0.87 -6.99
CA ILE A 18 -14.40 0.53 -6.75
C ILE A 18 -15.08 1.43 -7.78
N ASN A 19 -15.28 2.71 -7.44
CA ASN A 19 -15.81 3.69 -8.36
C ASN A 19 -14.76 4.18 -9.37
N ASP A 20 -15.17 4.94 -10.39
CA ASP A 20 -14.30 5.42 -11.45
C ASP A 20 -13.18 6.34 -10.94
N THR A 21 -13.47 7.15 -9.93
CA THR A 21 -12.48 8.05 -9.30
C THR A 21 -11.39 7.23 -8.60
N ASP A 22 -11.77 6.24 -7.80
CA ASP A 22 -10.83 5.33 -7.17
C ASP A 22 -10.00 4.58 -8.22
N GLY A 23 -10.64 4.10 -9.28
CA GLY A 23 -9.96 3.44 -10.39
C GLY A 23 -8.90 4.32 -11.04
N THR A 24 -9.22 5.60 -11.23
CA THR A 24 -8.29 6.57 -11.82
C THR A 24 -7.04 6.76 -10.97
N TYR A 25 -7.19 7.04 -9.68
CA TYR A 25 -6.05 7.30 -8.81
C TYR A 25 -5.28 6.01 -8.44
N LEU A 26 -5.97 4.87 -8.34
CA LEU A 26 -5.28 3.60 -8.15
C LEU A 26 -4.38 3.25 -9.35
N ARG A 27 -4.83 3.53 -10.59
CA ARG A 27 -3.97 3.40 -11.79
C ARG A 27 -2.78 4.33 -11.75
N GLN A 28 -2.91 5.55 -11.23
CA GLN A 28 -1.74 6.43 -11.03
C GLN A 28 -0.74 5.81 -10.05
N ALA A 29 -1.19 5.24 -8.94
CA ALA A 29 -0.31 4.53 -8.02
C ALA A 29 0.39 3.33 -8.71
N ILE A 30 -0.33 2.59 -9.57
CA ILE A 30 0.26 1.51 -10.38
C ILE A 30 1.31 2.05 -11.35
N VAL A 31 1.09 3.20 -12.00
CA VAL A 31 2.10 3.85 -12.86
C VAL A 31 3.35 4.20 -12.06
N TRP A 32 3.21 4.70 -10.84
CA TRP A 32 4.37 4.95 -9.96
C TRP A 32 5.10 3.67 -9.55
N SER A 33 4.40 2.54 -9.42
CA SER A 33 5.06 1.24 -9.20
C SER A 33 5.89 0.79 -10.41
N CYS A 34 5.40 1.04 -11.64
CA CYS A 34 6.19 0.82 -12.87
C CYS A 34 7.42 1.73 -12.89
N THR A 35 7.28 2.98 -12.48
CA THR A 35 8.39 3.94 -12.38
C THR A 35 9.45 3.44 -11.38
N ALA A 36 9.04 2.97 -10.20
CA ALA A 36 9.93 2.36 -9.22
C ALA A 36 10.75 1.22 -9.84
N ARG A 37 10.06 0.30 -10.53
CA ARG A 37 10.70 -0.83 -11.22
C ARG A 37 11.71 -0.37 -12.28
N ALA A 38 11.33 0.59 -13.11
CA ALA A 38 12.21 1.12 -14.15
C ALA A 38 13.50 1.75 -13.60
N ARG A 39 13.43 2.24 -12.36
CA ARG A 39 14.56 2.81 -11.60
C ARG A 39 15.34 1.78 -10.77
N GLY A 40 15.02 0.49 -10.91
CA GLY A 40 15.70 -0.59 -10.18
C GLY A 40 15.21 -0.79 -8.73
N ASN A 41 14.12 -0.15 -8.36
CA ASN A 41 13.51 -0.32 -7.04
C ASN A 41 12.40 -1.38 -7.06
N ARG A 42 11.96 -1.80 -5.88
CA ARG A 42 10.79 -2.66 -5.72
C ARG A 42 9.55 -1.97 -6.30
N PRO A 43 8.69 -2.68 -7.07
CA PRO A 43 7.61 -2.09 -7.84
C PRO A 43 6.41 -1.72 -6.96
N PHE A 44 6.53 -0.65 -6.20
CA PHE A 44 5.47 -0.09 -5.37
C PHE A 44 5.34 1.40 -5.60
N GLY A 45 4.10 1.88 -5.69
CA GLY A 45 3.75 3.27 -5.89
C GLY A 45 2.56 3.68 -5.03
N ALA A 46 2.50 4.96 -4.67
CA ALA A 46 1.41 5.52 -3.88
C ALA A 46 1.06 6.94 -4.34
N VAL A 47 -0.22 7.27 -4.22
CA VAL A 47 -0.77 8.60 -4.52
C VAL A 47 -1.70 8.99 -3.38
N VAL A 48 -1.66 10.25 -2.96
CA VAL A 48 -2.59 10.78 -1.94
C VAL A 48 -3.39 11.92 -2.53
N VAL A 49 -4.69 11.84 -2.35
CA VAL A 49 -5.66 12.78 -2.91
C VAL A 49 -6.52 13.36 -1.80
N GLY A 50 -6.67 14.67 -1.79
CA GLY A 50 -7.51 15.39 -0.84
C GLY A 50 -9.01 15.27 -1.15
N ALA A 51 -9.83 15.72 -0.23
CA ALA A 51 -11.30 15.63 -0.33
C ALA A 51 -11.88 16.38 -1.54
N GLY A 52 -11.18 17.37 -2.06
CA GLY A 52 -11.58 18.12 -3.27
C GLY A 52 -11.07 17.50 -4.58
N GLY A 53 -10.40 16.36 -4.53
CA GLY A 53 -9.79 15.72 -5.69
C GLY A 53 -8.42 16.26 -6.06
N GLU A 54 -7.85 17.13 -5.23
CA GLU A 54 -6.51 17.68 -5.42
C GLU A 54 -5.45 16.63 -5.11
N LEU A 55 -4.43 16.54 -5.97
CA LEU A 55 -3.29 15.66 -5.77
C LEU A 55 -2.36 16.25 -4.70
N LEU A 56 -2.24 15.57 -3.57
CA LEU A 56 -1.45 16.03 -2.43
C LEU A 56 -0.02 15.48 -2.45
N ALA A 57 0.18 14.23 -2.84
CA ALA A 57 1.47 13.59 -2.96
C ALA A 57 1.46 12.43 -3.96
N GLU A 58 2.61 12.21 -4.57
CA GLU A 58 2.93 11.04 -5.38
C GLU A 58 4.29 10.51 -4.94
N ALA A 59 4.40 9.20 -4.81
CA ALA A 59 5.64 8.58 -4.37
C ALA A 59 5.78 7.16 -4.92
N TYR A 60 7.02 6.72 -4.99
CA TYR A 60 7.38 5.35 -5.32
C TYR A 60 8.38 4.80 -4.29
N CYS A 61 8.48 3.49 -4.22
CA CYS A 61 9.49 2.82 -3.40
C CYS A 61 10.88 3.14 -3.92
N ASN A 62 11.75 3.70 -3.08
CA ASN A 62 13.13 4.07 -3.42
C ASN A 62 14.19 3.40 -2.53
N THR A 63 13.85 2.27 -1.94
CA THR A 63 14.72 1.56 -0.99
C THR A 63 16.09 1.21 -1.58
N THR A 64 16.15 0.84 -2.87
CA THR A 64 17.39 0.49 -3.54
C THR A 64 18.24 1.72 -3.85
N GLU A 65 17.61 2.83 -4.29
CA GLU A 65 18.31 4.07 -4.60
C GLU A 65 18.95 4.72 -3.37
N THR A 66 18.27 4.64 -2.23
CA THR A 66 18.66 5.39 -1.02
C THR A 66 19.35 4.53 0.02
N GLY A 67 19.22 3.20 -0.05
CA GLY A 67 19.63 2.29 1.03
C GLY A 67 18.76 2.38 2.29
N ASP A 68 17.67 3.18 2.27
CA ASP A 68 16.75 3.32 3.39
C ASP A 68 15.67 2.23 3.31
N CYS A 69 15.70 1.26 4.25
CA CYS A 69 14.73 0.18 4.32
C CYS A 69 13.29 0.68 4.56
N THR A 70 13.11 1.91 5.03
CA THR A 70 11.80 2.53 5.24
C THR A 70 11.30 3.33 4.04
N GLY A 71 12.05 3.40 2.96
CA GLY A 71 11.73 4.14 1.73
C GLY A 71 10.64 3.48 0.88
N HIS A 72 9.55 3.01 1.50
CA HIS A 72 8.38 2.52 0.80
C HIS A 72 7.54 3.66 0.23
N ALA A 73 6.74 3.39 -0.79
CA ALA A 73 5.95 4.40 -1.48
C ALA A 73 5.03 5.16 -0.52
N GLU A 74 4.31 4.44 0.34
CA GLU A 74 3.37 5.02 1.29
C GLU A 74 4.09 5.86 2.36
N THR A 75 5.19 5.36 2.93
CA THR A 75 5.98 6.12 3.90
C THR A 75 6.61 7.36 3.27
N ASN A 76 7.06 7.27 2.01
CA ASN A 76 7.56 8.42 1.28
C ASN A 76 6.45 9.47 1.04
N ALA A 77 5.24 9.05 0.70
CA ALA A 77 4.09 9.95 0.60
C ALA A 77 3.79 10.63 1.95
N MET A 78 3.78 9.87 3.06
CA MET A 78 3.53 10.43 4.40
C MET A 78 4.62 11.43 4.82
N ARG A 79 5.88 11.18 4.50
CA ARG A 79 6.98 12.13 4.75
C ARG A 79 6.81 13.45 3.99
N GLN A 80 6.29 13.39 2.76
CA GLN A 80 6.01 14.60 1.98
C GLN A 80 4.86 15.41 2.58
N LEU A 81 3.83 14.75 3.11
CA LEU A 81 2.58 15.38 3.54
C LEU A 81 2.63 15.92 4.97
N SER A 82 3.18 15.15 5.91
CA SER A 82 3.11 15.46 7.34
C SER A 82 3.59 16.87 7.71
N PRO A 83 4.61 17.44 7.06
CA PRO A 83 5.03 18.81 7.36
C PRO A 83 4.14 19.90 6.75
N ARG A 84 3.26 19.56 5.78
CA ARG A 84 2.57 20.54 4.93
C ARG A 84 1.06 20.52 5.05
N VAL A 85 0.49 19.37 5.42
CA VAL A 85 -0.95 19.15 5.43
C VAL A 85 -1.42 18.85 6.84
N GLY A 86 -2.38 19.63 7.33
CA GLY A 86 -2.94 19.46 8.66
C GLY A 86 -3.74 18.18 8.81
N ARG A 87 -3.80 17.67 10.03
CA ARG A 87 -4.43 16.38 10.36
C ARG A 87 -5.89 16.27 9.92
N ASP A 88 -6.65 17.35 10.06
CA ASP A 88 -8.07 17.38 9.64
C ASP A 88 -8.25 17.23 8.13
N ALA A 89 -7.32 17.76 7.34
CA ALA A 89 -7.31 17.57 5.89
C ALA A 89 -6.91 16.15 5.53
N LEU A 90 -5.90 15.58 6.21
CA LEU A 90 -5.49 14.18 6.01
C LEU A 90 -6.59 13.19 6.40
N ALA A 91 -7.38 13.48 7.43
CA ALA A 91 -8.51 12.64 7.83
C ALA A 91 -9.59 12.53 6.74
N ARG A 92 -9.64 13.47 5.81
CA ARG A 92 -10.55 13.45 4.65
C ARG A 92 -9.86 13.05 3.35
N ALA A 93 -8.56 12.78 3.38
CA ALA A 93 -7.80 12.37 2.22
C ALA A 93 -7.85 10.85 2.03
N THR A 94 -7.63 10.43 0.79
CA THR A 94 -7.49 9.02 0.41
C THR A 94 -6.07 8.73 -0.05
N LEU A 95 -5.45 7.70 0.50
CA LEU A 95 -4.22 7.13 -0.01
C LEU A 95 -4.55 5.96 -0.94
N TYR A 96 -4.02 6.01 -2.14
CA TYR A 96 -4.06 4.93 -3.12
C TYR A 96 -2.69 4.26 -3.18
N SER A 97 -2.64 2.96 -2.96
CA SER A 97 -1.41 2.18 -3.01
C SER A 97 -1.50 1.08 -4.07
N SER A 98 -0.45 0.89 -4.85
CA SER A 98 -0.41 -0.17 -5.86
C SER A 98 -0.49 -1.58 -5.26
N ALA A 99 -0.13 -1.73 -3.99
CA ALA A 99 -0.22 -2.97 -3.23
C ALA A 99 -0.74 -2.70 -1.80
N GLU A 100 -1.16 -3.75 -1.12
CA GLU A 100 -1.57 -3.67 0.28
C GLU A 100 -0.42 -3.09 1.13
N PRO A 101 -0.66 -2.02 1.92
CA PRO A 101 0.35 -1.46 2.79
C PRO A 101 0.87 -2.48 3.80
N CYS A 102 2.19 -2.64 3.89
CA CYS A 102 2.79 -3.48 4.91
C CYS A 102 2.60 -2.90 6.33
N VAL A 103 2.92 -3.66 7.37
CA VAL A 103 2.74 -3.24 8.77
C VAL A 103 3.41 -1.89 9.09
N MET A 104 4.59 -1.62 8.54
CA MET A 104 5.30 -0.35 8.72
C MET A 104 4.54 0.81 8.07
N CYS A 105 4.09 0.62 6.83
CA CYS A 105 3.32 1.63 6.09
C CYS A 105 1.94 1.84 6.72
N ALA A 106 1.27 0.78 7.14
CA ALA A 106 0.00 0.88 7.85
C ALA A 106 0.14 1.70 9.14
N GLY A 107 1.23 1.50 9.89
CA GLY A 107 1.56 2.34 11.05
C GLY A 107 1.79 3.80 10.67
N ALA A 108 2.53 4.09 9.59
CA ALA A 108 2.75 5.45 9.11
C ALA A 108 1.45 6.14 8.67
N ILE A 109 0.57 5.42 7.96
CA ILE A 109 -0.76 5.89 7.55
C ILE A 109 -1.61 6.21 8.80
N PHE A 110 -1.64 5.32 9.76
CA PHE A 110 -2.36 5.51 11.03
C PHE A 110 -1.89 6.79 11.75
N TRP A 111 -0.59 6.93 11.95
CA TRP A 111 -0.04 8.10 12.67
C TRP A 111 -0.18 9.42 11.90
N SER A 112 -0.22 9.37 10.57
CA SER A 112 -0.48 10.57 9.75
C SER A 112 -1.91 11.08 9.87
N GLY A 113 -2.85 10.21 10.21
CA GLY A 113 -4.26 10.54 10.31
C GLY A 113 -5.04 10.44 8.99
N ILE A 114 -4.50 9.76 7.97
CA ILE A 114 -5.25 9.46 6.73
C ILE A 114 -6.53 8.69 7.07
N GLY A 115 -7.65 9.13 6.49
CA GLY A 115 -8.97 8.56 6.78
C GLY A 115 -9.39 7.39 5.88
N ARG A 116 -8.75 7.25 4.70
CA ARG A 116 -9.15 6.24 3.71
C ARG A 116 -7.95 5.69 2.94
N VAL A 117 -7.96 4.38 2.70
CA VAL A 117 -6.95 3.67 1.90
C VAL A 117 -7.65 2.82 0.84
N VAL A 118 -7.15 2.89 -0.40
CA VAL A 118 -7.54 2.00 -1.50
C VAL A 118 -6.27 1.34 -2.03
N PHE A 119 -6.27 0.01 -2.14
CA PHE A 119 -5.07 -0.69 -2.61
C PHE A 119 -5.34 -1.70 -3.73
N GLY A 120 -4.31 -1.96 -4.52
CA GLY A 120 -4.32 -2.86 -5.66
C GLY A 120 -4.18 -4.33 -5.26
N ILE A 121 -3.00 -4.90 -5.48
CA ILE A 121 -2.74 -6.30 -5.15
C ILE A 121 -2.58 -6.50 -3.63
N ASP A 122 -3.21 -7.54 -3.08
CA ASP A 122 -3.04 -7.92 -1.67
C ASP A 122 -1.71 -8.66 -1.43
N ALA A 123 -1.32 -8.73 -0.14
CA ALA A 123 -0.08 -9.34 0.28
C ALA A 123 -0.01 -10.85 -0.05
N VAL A 124 -1.16 -11.55 -0.04
CA VAL A 124 -1.23 -12.99 -0.33
C VAL A 124 -0.92 -13.26 -1.80
N ARG A 125 -1.55 -12.51 -2.72
CA ARG A 125 -1.28 -12.60 -4.17
C ARG A 125 0.14 -12.15 -4.50
N LEU A 126 0.63 -11.12 -3.83
CA LEU A 126 1.99 -10.63 -4.04
C LEU A 126 3.04 -11.71 -3.75
N ARG A 127 2.82 -12.58 -2.75
CA ARG A 127 3.71 -13.72 -2.45
C ARG A 127 3.88 -14.67 -3.63
N VAL A 128 2.84 -14.88 -4.43
CA VAL A 128 2.92 -15.73 -5.63
C VAL A 128 3.99 -15.22 -6.60
N TYR A 129 4.09 -13.90 -6.77
CA TYR A 129 5.12 -13.29 -7.63
C TYR A 129 6.50 -13.27 -6.98
N ARG A 130 6.56 -13.07 -5.68
CA ARG A 130 7.82 -12.99 -4.91
C ARG A 130 8.46 -14.37 -4.72
N GLY A 131 7.66 -15.43 -4.73
CA GLY A 131 8.08 -16.78 -4.39
C GLY A 131 8.31 -16.96 -2.89
N GLU A 132 8.35 -18.19 -2.45
CA GLU A 132 8.71 -18.55 -1.08
C GLU A 132 10.24 -18.64 -0.97
N ARG A 133 10.87 -17.65 -0.37
CA ARG A 133 12.28 -17.70 0.01
C ARG A 133 12.39 -17.72 1.52
N ALA A 134 13.17 -18.64 2.08
CA ALA A 134 13.39 -18.78 3.52
C ALA A 134 13.91 -17.48 4.20
N GLU A 135 14.50 -16.59 3.41
CA GLU A 135 15.07 -15.31 3.86
C GLU A 135 14.08 -14.14 3.80
N GLN A 136 12.90 -14.34 3.21
CA GLN A 136 11.89 -13.29 3.12
C GLN A 136 11.21 -13.11 4.47
N ARG A 137 11.38 -11.90 5.01
CA ARG A 137 10.63 -11.46 6.18
C ARG A 137 9.31 -10.86 5.71
N ASP A 138 8.29 -11.68 5.62
CA ASP A 138 6.92 -11.20 5.42
C ASP A 138 6.24 -11.13 6.79
N ALA A 139 5.83 -9.92 7.17
CA ALA A 139 4.91 -9.77 8.28
C ALA A 139 3.51 -10.15 7.79
N GLU A 140 2.96 -11.23 8.34
CA GLU A 140 1.64 -11.73 7.96
C GLU A 140 0.48 -10.95 8.60
N LEU A 141 0.70 -9.69 8.91
CA LEU A 141 -0.29 -8.79 9.47
C LEU A 141 -0.85 -7.90 8.38
N SER A 142 -2.15 -8.03 8.09
CA SER A 142 -2.83 -7.15 7.15
C SER A 142 -2.84 -5.69 7.65
N CYS A 143 -2.79 -4.73 6.74
CA CYS A 143 -3.00 -3.32 7.09
C CYS A 143 -4.34 -3.10 7.79
N ARG A 144 -5.36 -3.91 7.50
CA ARG A 144 -6.67 -3.88 8.15
C ARG A 144 -6.58 -4.19 9.65
N ASP A 145 -5.74 -5.15 10.05
CA ASP A 145 -5.55 -5.49 11.45
C ASP A 145 -4.90 -4.34 12.22
N VAL A 146 -3.95 -3.64 11.59
CA VAL A 146 -3.33 -2.45 12.16
C VAL A 146 -4.37 -1.34 12.34
N PHE A 147 -5.21 -1.10 11.33
CA PHE A 147 -6.25 -0.06 11.38
C PHE A 147 -7.34 -0.39 12.40
N ALA A 148 -7.72 -1.67 12.52
CA ALA A 148 -8.72 -2.14 13.47
C ALA A 148 -8.24 -2.11 14.94
N ALA A 149 -6.94 -1.98 15.17
CA ALA A 149 -6.39 -1.90 16.54
C ALA A 149 -6.70 -0.57 17.25
N SER A 150 -7.33 0.40 16.56
CA SER A 150 -7.69 1.70 17.10
C SER A 150 -9.18 1.95 17.01
N PRO A 151 -9.77 2.72 17.94
CA PRO A 151 -11.14 3.20 17.82
C PRO A 151 -11.32 4.22 16.67
N HIS A 152 -10.25 4.79 16.13
CA HIS A 152 -10.28 5.63 14.93
C HIS A 152 -10.32 4.74 13.70
N SER A 153 -11.47 4.72 13.02
CA SER A 153 -11.65 3.93 11.81
C SER A 153 -10.90 4.56 10.63
N ILE A 154 -10.11 3.74 9.93
CA ILE A 154 -9.61 4.05 8.60
C ILE A 154 -10.37 3.15 7.63
N GLU A 155 -11.08 3.76 6.67
CA GLU A 155 -11.73 2.99 5.62
C GLU A 155 -10.66 2.33 4.74
N CYS A 156 -10.75 1.01 4.56
CA CYS A 156 -9.74 0.24 3.82
C CYS A 156 -10.41 -0.62 2.75
N ILE A 157 -10.19 -0.26 1.49
CA ILE A 157 -10.79 -0.89 0.30
C ILE A 157 -9.70 -1.58 -0.51
N GLY A 158 -9.94 -2.80 -0.90
CA GLY A 158 -9.03 -3.62 -1.72
C GLY A 158 -9.20 -5.10 -1.38
N PRO A 159 -8.57 -6.00 -2.14
CA PRO A 159 -7.79 -5.69 -3.34
C PRO A 159 -8.68 -5.23 -4.51
N ALA A 160 -8.15 -4.35 -5.38
CA ALA A 160 -8.83 -3.83 -6.54
C ALA A 160 -7.89 -3.72 -7.74
N LEU A 161 -8.40 -3.77 -8.97
CA LEU A 161 -7.59 -3.74 -10.20
C LEU A 161 -6.41 -4.74 -10.15
N ILE A 162 -6.67 -5.93 -9.63
CA ILE A 162 -5.64 -6.93 -9.30
C ILE A 162 -4.75 -7.25 -10.50
N GLU A 163 -5.35 -7.43 -11.68
CA GLU A 163 -4.59 -7.75 -12.90
C GLU A 163 -3.62 -6.62 -13.25
N GLU A 164 -4.10 -5.37 -13.27
CA GLU A 164 -3.28 -4.19 -13.56
C GLU A 164 -2.18 -4.00 -12.49
N ALA A 165 -2.53 -4.15 -11.22
CA ALA A 165 -1.62 -4.02 -10.10
C ALA A 165 -0.55 -5.13 -10.05
N SER A 166 -0.81 -6.28 -10.66
CA SER A 166 0.13 -7.40 -10.74
C SER A 166 1.22 -7.19 -11.80
N VAL A 167 0.93 -6.44 -12.86
CA VAL A 167 1.85 -6.29 -14.02
C VAL A 167 3.27 -5.88 -13.61
N PRO A 168 3.50 -4.88 -12.72
CA PRO A 168 4.85 -4.47 -12.35
C PRO A 168 5.65 -5.55 -11.60
N HIS A 169 4.98 -6.55 -11.04
CA HIS A 169 5.59 -7.63 -10.27
C HIS A 169 6.03 -8.83 -11.13
N ILE A 170 5.43 -8.98 -12.33
CA ILE A 170 5.72 -10.10 -13.23
C ILE A 170 7.21 -10.07 -13.63
N GLY A 171 7.95 -11.14 -13.27
CA GLY A 171 9.35 -11.30 -13.61
C GLY A 171 10.34 -10.39 -12.86
N PHE A 172 9.88 -9.56 -11.94
CA PHE A 172 10.76 -8.70 -11.14
C PHE A 172 11.51 -9.48 -10.04
N TRP A 173 10.83 -10.38 -9.36
CA TRP A 173 11.33 -11.06 -8.16
C TRP A 173 12.22 -12.29 -8.42
N LYS A 174 12.48 -12.61 -9.67
CA LYS A 174 13.19 -13.83 -10.09
C LYS A 174 14.72 -13.68 -10.18
N ALA A 175 15.30 -12.68 -9.56
CA ALA A 175 16.76 -12.50 -9.52
C ALA A 175 17.38 -13.22 -8.32
#